data_3605aef8a5975cf1b231ff6b0214d48f
#
_entry.id   3605aef8a5975cf1b231ff6b0214d48f
#
_cell.length_a   1.000
_cell.length_b   1.000
_cell.length_c   1.000
_cell.angle_alpha   90.00
_cell.angle_beta   90.00
_cell.angle_gamma   90.00
#
_symmetry.space_group_name_H-M   'P 1'
#
loop_
_entity.id
_entity.type
_entity.pdbx_description
1 polymer ?
#
loop_
_entity_poly.entity_id
_entity_poly.type
_entity_poly.pdbx_seq_one_letter_code
_entity_poly.pdbx_strand_id
1 'polypeptide(L)'
;MFLSHQTIERYIDEGKIIVLPEFEQKNIRPLGIRIHLAKDILVPEPGQTVSISGSEELKYKEIDLTREEFYLEPGGFILGATYEAVQTPADVVSLLDGRSTVARLGLTTHVTAAVLDGTFEVPHVSVLEIKNLGNFRVRLQHKDPIAMMIFAELKEPVVKKINSRYGGGQSKVTPPNLRFRSEEDAR
;
A
#
# COMPACT_ATOMS: atom_id res chain seq x y z
N MET A 1 4.52 20.66 -2.08
CA MET A 1 5.93 20.55 -1.56
C MET A 1 6.01 19.30 -0.72
N PHE A 2 7.14 18.54 -0.76
CA PHE A 2 7.30 17.39 0.14
C PHE A 2 7.39 17.82 1.60
N LEU A 3 6.75 17.05 2.50
CA LEU A 3 6.76 17.31 3.93
C LEU A 3 8.04 16.77 4.56
N SER A 4 8.70 17.59 5.39
CA SER A 4 9.80 17.16 6.26
C SER A 4 9.25 16.46 7.50
N HIS A 5 10.13 15.76 8.24
CA HIS A 5 9.73 15.10 9.50
C HIS A 5 9.04 16.05 10.48
N GLN A 6 9.50 17.30 10.63
CA GLN A 6 8.90 18.29 11.54
C GLN A 6 7.43 18.60 11.17
N THR A 7 7.14 18.72 9.87
CA THR A 7 5.77 18.96 9.41
C THR A 7 4.92 17.69 9.57
N ILE A 8 5.49 16.52 9.32
CA ILE A 8 4.81 15.24 9.51
C ILE A 8 4.45 15.03 10.98
N GLU A 9 5.39 15.22 11.91
CA GLU A 9 5.18 15.15 13.36
C GLU A 9 4.03 16.10 13.77
N ARG A 10 4.14 17.36 13.39
CA ARG A 10 3.10 18.36 13.70
C ARG A 10 1.73 17.95 13.14
N TYR A 11 1.66 17.43 11.91
CA TYR A 11 0.39 17.03 11.28
C TYR A 11 -0.21 15.78 11.95
N ILE A 12 0.62 14.89 12.46
CA ILE A 12 0.15 13.74 13.27
C ILE A 12 -0.36 14.23 14.63
N ASP A 13 0.38 15.11 15.32
CA ASP A 13 0.00 15.66 16.63
C ASP A 13 -1.30 16.48 16.55
N GLU A 14 -1.49 17.22 15.45
CA GLU A 14 -2.69 17.99 15.16
C GLU A 14 -3.87 17.13 14.65
N GLY A 15 -3.66 15.83 14.44
CA GLY A 15 -4.67 14.92 13.87
C GLY A 15 -5.03 15.20 12.41
N LYS A 16 -4.18 15.92 11.68
CA LYS A 16 -4.32 16.15 10.23
C LYS A 16 -3.90 14.92 9.43
N ILE A 17 -2.80 14.28 9.84
CA ILE A 17 -2.43 12.95 9.34
C ILE A 17 -2.76 11.96 10.45
N ILE A 18 -3.60 10.98 10.13
CA ILE A 18 -3.98 9.93 11.06
C ILE A 18 -3.26 8.65 10.64
N VAL A 19 -2.60 8.00 11.58
CA VAL A 19 -1.93 6.71 11.36
C VAL A 19 -2.40 5.73 12.42
N LEU A 20 -2.99 4.61 12.01
CA LEU A 20 -3.53 3.57 12.88
C LEU A 20 -2.85 2.21 12.57
N PRO A 21 -2.74 1.30 13.56
CA PRO A 21 -2.88 1.54 15.01
C PRO A 21 -1.83 2.53 15.53
N GLU A 22 -1.76 2.77 16.83
CA GLU A 22 -0.83 3.70 17.48
C GLU A 22 0.55 3.74 16.81
N PHE A 23 0.94 4.95 16.38
CA PHE A 23 2.12 5.18 15.58
C PHE A 23 3.30 5.63 16.45
N GLU A 24 4.41 4.91 16.37
CA GLU A 24 5.62 5.24 17.13
C GLU A 24 6.46 6.29 16.39
N GLN A 25 6.89 7.33 17.10
CA GLN A 25 7.73 8.42 16.56
C GLN A 25 9.03 7.92 15.88
N LYS A 26 9.60 6.79 16.33
CA LYS A 26 10.79 6.19 15.70
C LYS A 26 10.57 5.79 14.23
N ASN A 27 9.32 5.70 13.78
CA ASN A 27 8.95 5.39 12.41
C ASN A 27 8.86 6.64 11.51
N ILE A 28 8.92 7.84 12.08
CA ILE A 28 9.06 9.06 11.29
C ILE A 28 10.50 9.13 10.74
N ARG A 29 10.64 9.40 9.47
CA ARG A 29 11.87 9.52 8.73
C ARG A 29 12.00 10.94 8.19
N PRO A 30 13.17 11.42 7.76
CA PRO A 30 13.36 12.80 7.31
C PRO A 30 12.31 13.30 6.29
N LEU A 31 11.82 12.42 5.41
CA LEU A 31 10.88 12.77 4.33
C LEU A 31 9.65 11.85 4.26
N GLY A 32 9.25 11.22 5.34
CA GLY A 32 8.10 10.32 5.33
C GLY A 32 7.99 9.48 6.58
N ILE A 33 7.16 8.45 6.52
CA ILE A 33 7.00 7.47 7.58
C ILE A 33 7.37 6.07 7.08
N ARG A 34 7.91 5.25 7.99
CA ARG A 34 8.16 3.84 7.72
C ARG A 34 6.85 3.08 7.76
N ILE A 35 6.66 2.21 6.79
CA ILE A 35 5.48 1.37 6.63
C ILE A 35 5.88 -0.09 6.78
N HIS A 36 5.03 -0.86 7.47
CA HIS A 36 5.26 -2.26 7.78
C HIS A 36 4.27 -3.15 7.03
N LEU A 37 4.67 -4.40 6.80
CA LEU A 37 3.84 -5.42 6.16
C LEU A 37 2.77 -5.93 7.13
N ALA A 38 1.51 -5.95 6.70
CA ALA A 38 0.42 -6.58 7.42
C ALA A 38 0.61 -8.12 7.49
N LYS A 39 -0.24 -8.78 8.28
CA LYS A 39 -0.14 -10.24 8.47
C LYS A 39 -0.63 -11.06 7.28
N ASP A 40 -1.64 -10.56 6.57
CA ASP A 40 -2.29 -11.30 5.49
C ASP A 40 -1.68 -10.95 4.14
N ILE A 41 -1.33 -11.98 3.36
CA ILE A 41 -0.87 -11.85 1.99
C ILE A 41 -1.68 -12.77 1.07
N LEU A 42 -1.79 -12.39 -0.19
CA LEU A 42 -2.45 -13.14 -1.25
C LEU A 42 -1.42 -13.60 -2.28
N VAL A 43 -1.29 -14.90 -2.43
CA VAL A 43 -0.41 -15.54 -3.43
C VAL A 43 -1.28 -15.96 -4.61
N PRO A 44 -1.10 -15.40 -5.82
CA PRO A 44 -1.90 -15.80 -6.97
C PRO A 44 -1.65 -17.26 -7.32
N GLU A 45 -2.72 -18.01 -7.59
CA GLU A 45 -2.60 -19.38 -8.09
C GLU A 45 -2.03 -19.39 -9.51
N PRO A 46 -1.18 -20.35 -9.85
CA PRO A 46 -0.55 -20.39 -11.17
C PRO A 46 -1.53 -20.81 -12.28
N GLY A 47 -1.16 -20.55 -13.54
CA GLY A 47 -1.91 -21.03 -14.71
C GLY A 47 -3.20 -20.30 -15.03
N GLN A 48 -3.51 -19.22 -14.33
CA GLN A 48 -4.71 -18.42 -14.61
C GLN A 48 -4.47 -17.48 -15.79
N THR A 49 -5.54 -17.22 -16.54
CA THR A 49 -5.57 -16.20 -17.60
C THR A 49 -6.65 -15.18 -17.24
N VAL A 50 -6.33 -13.92 -17.40
CA VAL A 50 -7.23 -12.81 -17.07
C VAL A 50 -7.10 -11.71 -18.12
N SER A 51 -8.21 -11.06 -18.43
CA SER A 51 -8.25 -9.84 -19.24
C SER A 51 -8.38 -8.62 -18.34
N ILE A 52 -7.65 -7.55 -18.62
CA ILE A 52 -7.77 -6.28 -17.88
C ILE A 52 -9.21 -5.74 -17.92
N SER A 53 -9.91 -5.92 -19.04
CA SER A 53 -11.31 -5.52 -19.22
C SER A 53 -12.31 -6.67 -19.01
N GLY A 54 -11.84 -7.79 -18.48
CA GLY A 54 -12.66 -8.96 -18.22
C GLY A 54 -13.46 -8.87 -16.91
N SER A 55 -14.17 -9.94 -16.62
CA SER A 55 -14.94 -10.13 -15.38
C SER A 55 -14.46 -11.36 -14.59
N GLU A 56 -13.32 -11.92 -14.99
CA GLU A 56 -12.74 -13.10 -14.36
C GLU A 56 -12.29 -12.77 -12.93
N GLU A 57 -12.58 -13.68 -12.02
CA GLU A 57 -12.08 -13.60 -10.65
C GLU A 57 -10.79 -14.41 -10.53
N LEU A 58 -9.69 -13.73 -10.21
CA LEU A 58 -8.44 -14.39 -9.91
C LEU A 58 -8.50 -15.12 -8.57
N LYS A 59 -7.97 -16.33 -8.55
CA LYS A 59 -7.85 -17.15 -7.33
C LYS A 59 -6.52 -16.88 -6.66
N TYR A 60 -6.56 -16.79 -5.36
CA TYR A 60 -5.41 -16.57 -4.50
C TYR A 60 -5.42 -17.56 -3.33
N LYS A 61 -4.23 -18.01 -2.95
CA LYS A 61 -4.01 -18.61 -1.63
C LYS A 61 -3.77 -17.49 -0.64
N GLU A 62 -4.60 -17.39 0.40
CA GLU A 62 -4.39 -16.49 1.52
C GLU A 62 -3.44 -17.13 2.54
N ILE A 63 -2.45 -16.36 3.02
CA ILE A 63 -1.45 -16.78 3.99
C ILE A 63 -1.40 -15.76 5.13
N ASP A 64 -1.49 -16.24 6.36
CA ASP A 64 -1.28 -15.44 7.58
C ASP A 64 0.18 -15.59 8.05
N LEU A 65 0.98 -14.54 7.87
CA LEU A 65 2.40 -14.49 8.24
C LEU A 65 2.67 -14.62 9.75
N THR A 66 1.63 -14.59 10.59
CA THR A 66 1.76 -14.87 12.03
C THR A 66 1.66 -16.36 12.36
N ARG A 67 1.16 -17.16 11.42
CA ARG A 67 0.89 -18.59 11.58
C ARG A 67 1.77 -19.49 10.73
N GLU A 68 2.20 -19.00 9.56
CA GLU A 68 3.03 -19.76 8.61
C GLU A 68 4.26 -18.95 8.19
N GLU A 69 5.37 -19.66 7.97
CA GLU A 69 6.54 -19.08 7.33
C GLU A 69 6.28 -18.93 5.82
N PHE A 70 6.64 -17.79 5.28
CA PHE A 70 6.53 -17.54 3.85
C PHE A 70 7.84 -17.04 3.26
N TYR A 71 8.20 -17.61 2.13
CA TYR A 71 9.38 -17.23 1.34
C TYR A 71 8.93 -16.84 -0.05
N LEU A 72 9.23 -15.60 -0.45
CA LEU A 72 8.99 -15.13 -1.81
C LEU A 72 10.14 -15.55 -2.69
N GLU A 73 9.87 -16.52 -3.57
CA GLU A 73 10.84 -17.08 -4.49
C GLU A 73 11.26 -16.07 -5.57
N PRO A 74 12.44 -16.24 -6.21
CA PRO A 74 12.85 -15.46 -7.37
C PRO A 74 11.77 -15.43 -8.46
N GLY A 75 11.42 -14.22 -8.94
CA GLY A 75 10.33 -14.03 -9.89
C GLY A 75 8.93 -14.12 -9.29
N GLY A 76 8.79 -14.47 -8.01
CA GLY A 76 7.49 -14.53 -7.31
C GLY A 76 6.83 -13.15 -7.22
N PHE A 77 5.49 -13.15 -7.20
CA PHE A 77 4.65 -11.97 -7.03
C PHE A 77 3.54 -12.28 -6.04
N ILE A 78 3.27 -11.36 -5.12
CA ILE A 78 2.19 -11.45 -4.15
C ILE A 78 1.52 -10.08 -3.96
N LEU A 79 0.32 -10.10 -3.43
CA LEU A 79 -0.30 -8.92 -2.86
C LEU A 79 -0.17 -8.97 -1.34
N GLY A 80 0.27 -7.86 -0.76
CA GLY A 80 0.27 -7.62 0.67
C GLY A 80 -0.56 -6.38 0.99
N ALA A 81 -0.56 -5.97 2.24
CA ALA A 81 -1.11 -4.68 2.67
C ALA A 81 -0.17 -4.00 3.65
N THR A 82 -0.31 -2.71 3.80
CA THR A 82 0.34 -1.97 4.87
C THR A 82 -0.28 -2.37 6.21
N TYR A 83 0.53 -2.49 7.26
CA TYR A 83 0.05 -2.67 8.62
C TYR A 83 -0.63 -1.38 9.11
N GLU A 84 -0.11 -0.25 8.73
CA GLU A 84 -0.64 1.05 9.04
C GLU A 84 -1.79 1.41 8.09
N ALA A 85 -2.92 1.83 8.67
CA ALA A 85 -3.95 2.56 7.96
C ALA A 85 -3.66 4.06 8.09
N VAL A 86 -3.62 4.76 6.95
CA VAL A 86 -3.27 6.17 6.90
C VAL A 86 -4.41 7.00 6.32
N GLN A 87 -4.64 8.17 6.92
CA GLN A 87 -5.49 9.21 6.36
C GLN A 87 -4.71 10.52 6.29
N THR A 88 -4.90 11.26 5.19
CA THR A 88 -4.32 12.60 4.98
C THR A 88 -5.44 13.64 4.84
N PRO A 89 -5.18 14.92 5.11
CA PRO A 89 -6.11 15.98 4.74
C PRO A 89 -6.19 16.12 3.20
N ALA A 90 -7.26 16.74 2.71
CA ALA A 90 -7.54 16.86 1.28
C ALA A 90 -6.51 17.68 0.48
N ASP A 91 -5.66 18.42 1.15
CA ASP A 91 -4.56 19.21 0.57
C ASP A 91 -3.19 18.50 0.65
N VAL A 92 -3.17 17.21 1.03
CA VAL A 92 -1.94 16.40 1.11
C VAL A 92 -2.12 15.09 0.36
N VAL A 93 -1.30 14.86 -0.64
CA VAL A 93 -1.18 13.55 -1.32
C VAL A 93 -0.16 12.68 -0.61
N SER A 94 -0.44 11.39 -0.49
CA SER A 94 0.52 10.38 -0.07
C SER A 94 1.03 9.56 -1.25
N LEU A 95 2.33 9.23 -1.18
CA LEU A 95 3.00 8.38 -2.15
C LEU A 95 3.67 7.22 -1.41
N LEU A 96 3.51 6.03 -1.94
CA LEU A 96 4.19 4.84 -1.43
C LEU A 96 5.45 4.59 -2.26
N ASP A 97 6.57 4.30 -1.60
CA ASP A 97 7.82 3.92 -2.26
C ASP A 97 8.54 2.83 -1.45
N GLY A 98 9.51 2.19 -2.09
CA GLY A 98 10.35 1.18 -1.47
C GLY A 98 11.36 1.78 -0.47
N ARG A 99 11.99 0.88 0.27
CA ARG A 99 13.12 1.22 1.16
C ARG A 99 14.41 0.72 0.56
N SER A 100 15.48 1.50 0.71
CA SER A 100 16.82 1.18 0.20
C SER A 100 17.28 -0.26 0.55
N THR A 101 17.04 -0.72 1.78
CA THR A 101 17.40 -2.08 2.20
C THR A 101 16.58 -3.14 1.45
N VAL A 102 15.27 -2.93 1.35
CA VAL A 102 14.34 -3.85 0.66
C VAL A 102 14.64 -3.89 -0.84
N ALA A 103 14.87 -2.73 -1.45
CA ALA A 103 15.26 -2.62 -2.86
C ALA A 103 16.58 -3.33 -3.16
N ARG A 104 17.57 -3.28 -2.25
CA ARG A 104 18.84 -4.01 -2.39
C ARG A 104 18.70 -5.53 -2.26
N LEU A 105 17.62 -6.03 -1.69
CA LEU A 105 17.24 -7.44 -1.73
C LEU A 105 16.53 -7.82 -3.03
N GLY A 106 16.36 -6.87 -3.95
CA GLY A 106 15.64 -7.10 -5.20
C GLY A 106 14.12 -7.11 -5.07
N LEU A 107 13.57 -6.60 -3.96
CA LEU A 107 12.13 -6.52 -3.78
C LEU A 107 11.58 -5.16 -4.24
N THR A 108 10.48 -5.18 -5.01
CA THR A 108 9.59 -4.03 -5.15
C THR A 108 8.53 -4.09 -4.06
N THR A 109 7.90 -2.97 -3.74
CA THR A 109 6.77 -2.89 -2.79
C THR A 109 5.50 -2.36 -3.44
N HIS A 110 5.63 -1.80 -4.62
CA HIS A 110 4.59 -1.51 -5.59
C HIS A 110 5.16 -1.75 -7.00
N VAL A 111 4.33 -2.10 -7.96
CA VAL A 111 4.79 -2.28 -9.35
C VAL A 111 4.80 -0.93 -10.06
N THR A 112 3.69 -0.19 -10.05
CA THR A 112 3.61 1.14 -10.69
C THR A 112 2.66 2.10 -9.98
N ALA A 113 1.86 1.64 -9.01
CA ALA A 113 0.82 2.44 -8.35
C ALA A 113 1.37 3.11 -7.09
N ALA A 114 2.24 4.11 -7.26
CA ALA A 114 2.87 4.82 -6.15
C ALA A 114 1.97 5.89 -5.51
N VAL A 115 1.05 6.49 -6.28
CA VAL A 115 0.18 7.56 -5.80
C VAL A 115 -1.05 6.98 -5.13
N LEU A 116 -1.30 7.40 -3.89
CA LEU A 116 -2.43 6.95 -3.08
C LEU A 116 -3.47 8.06 -3.03
N ASP A 117 -4.37 8.07 -4.00
CA ASP A 117 -5.34 9.14 -4.21
C ASP A 117 -6.60 9.05 -3.34
N GLY A 118 -6.72 8.01 -2.51
CA GLY A 118 -7.88 7.79 -1.63
C GLY A 118 -7.63 8.06 -0.14
N THR A 119 -6.42 8.47 0.26
CA THR A 119 -6.06 8.61 1.67
C THR A 119 -6.76 9.76 2.40
N PHE A 120 -7.36 10.71 1.70
CA PHE A 120 -8.00 11.88 2.32
C PHE A 120 -9.44 11.65 2.82
N GLU A 121 -10.06 10.51 2.53
CA GLU A 121 -11.46 10.26 2.95
C GLU A 121 -11.55 9.61 4.34
N VAL A 122 -10.91 8.47 4.51
CA VAL A 122 -10.89 7.71 5.76
C VAL A 122 -9.56 6.98 5.91
N PRO A 123 -9.13 6.62 7.13
CA PRO A 123 -7.94 5.79 7.30
C PRO A 123 -8.12 4.44 6.60
N HIS A 124 -7.19 4.07 5.74
CA HIS A 124 -7.19 2.77 5.08
C HIS A 124 -5.77 2.23 4.88
N VAL A 125 -5.67 0.91 4.80
CA VAL A 125 -4.43 0.24 4.42
C VAL A 125 -4.23 0.32 2.91
N SER A 126 -2.99 0.45 2.47
CA SER A 126 -2.64 0.39 1.05
C SER A 126 -2.25 -1.03 0.66
N VAL A 127 -2.70 -1.48 -0.51
CA VAL A 127 -2.26 -2.76 -1.07
C VAL A 127 -0.84 -2.59 -1.62
N LEU A 128 -0.02 -3.61 -1.38
CA LEU A 128 1.36 -3.70 -1.83
C LEU A 128 1.45 -4.79 -2.91
N GLU A 129 2.02 -4.46 -4.06
CA GLU A 129 2.33 -5.40 -5.13
C GLU A 129 3.81 -5.80 -5.02
N ILE A 130 4.07 -6.84 -4.22
CA ILE A 130 5.43 -7.24 -3.88
C ILE A 130 5.97 -8.23 -4.90
N LYS A 131 7.05 -7.87 -5.57
CA LYS A 131 7.74 -8.71 -6.56
C LYS A 131 9.19 -8.94 -6.15
N ASN A 132 9.66 -10.18 -6.23
CA ASN A 132 11.07 -10.53 -6.07
C ASN A 132 11.79 -10.52 -7.44
N LEU A 133 12.59 -9.49 -7.66
CA LEU A 133 13.45 -9.35 -8.84
C LEU A 133 14.87 -9.93 -8.62
N GLY A 134 15.17 -10.36 -7.39
CA GLY A 134 16.45 -10.96 -7.02
C GLY A 134 16.56 -12.41 -7.48
N ASN A 135 17.70 -13.04 -7.22
CA ASN A 135 18.01 -14.43 -7.55
C ASN A 135 18.04 -15.37 -6.34
N PHE A 136 17.55 -14.92 -5.20
CA PHE A 136 17.41 -15.70 -3.96
C PHE A 136 16.02 -15.47 -3.36
N ARG A 137 15.54 -16.43 -2.59
CA ARG A 137 14.28 -16.31 -1.88
C ARG A 137 14.41 -15.37 -0.68
N VAL A 138 13.36 -14.60 -0.45
CA VAL A 138 13.30 -13.66 0.68
C VAL A 138 12.17 -14.07 1.61
N ARG A 139 12.48 -14.28 2.90
CA ARG A 139 11.47 -14.50 3.93
C ARG A 139 10.75 -13.19 4.22
N LEU A 140 9.42 -13.24 4.24
CA LEU A 140 8.57 -12.12 4.65
C LEU A 140 7.87 -12.44 5.96
N GLN A 141 7.80 -11.46 6.86
CA GLN A 141 7.19 -11.61 8.17
C GLN A 141 6.22 -10.44 8.45
N HIS A 142 5.23 -10.71 9.28
CA HIS A 142 4.38 -9.65 9.81
C HIS A 142 5.21 -8.57 10.50
N LYS A 143 4.90 -7.31 10.21
CA LYS A 143 5.61 -6.10 10.67
C LYS A 143 7.04 -5.93 10.14
N ASP A 144 7.42 -6.66 9.09
CA ASP A 144 8.64 -6.28 8.37
C ASP A 144 8.52 -4.84 7.85
N PRO A 145 9.54 -4.00 8.08
CA PRO A 145 9.54 -2.63 7.58
C PRO A 145 9.78 -2.65 6.06
N ILE A 146 8.70 -2.69 5.29
CA ILE A 146 8.68 -3.01 3.85
C ILE A 146 8.77 -1.77 2.95
N ALA A 147 8.13 -0.66 3.33
CA ALA A 147 7.98 0.51 2.48
C ALA A 147 8.20 1.82 3.25
N MET A 148 8.12 2.92 2.52
CA MET A 148 8.02 4.29 3.03
C MET A 148 6.79 4.96 2.42
N MET A 149 6.08 5.73 3.24
CA MET A 149 5.06 6.64 2.76
C MET A 149 5.56 8.06 2.89
N ILE A 150 5.58 8.78 1.78
CA ILE A 150 5.98 10.18 1.66
C ILE A 150 4.74 11.04 1.44
N PHE A 151 4.78 12.28 1.87
CA PHE A 151 3.66 13.22 1.79
C PHE A 151 4.06 14.48 1.06
N ALA A 152 3.14 15.02 0.25
CA ALA A 152 3.35 16.29 -0.42
C ALA A 152 2.07 17.15 -0.37
N GLU A 153 2.26 18.45 -0.13
CA GLU A 153 1.17 19.42 -0.20
C GLU A 153 0.72 19.61 -1.65
N LEU A 154 -0.59 19.66 -1.85
CA LEU A 154 -1.22 20.06 -3.10
C LEU A 154 -1.37 21.57 -3.14
N LYS A 155 -1.37 22.14 -4.34
CA LYS A 155 -1.62 23.57 -4.53
C LYS A 155 -3.02 23.98 -4.08
N GLU A 156 -3.99 23.09 -4.28
CA GLU A 156 -5.38 23.25 -3.91
C GLU A 156 -5.91 21.94 -3.33
N PRO A 157 -6.82 21.97 -2.36
CA PRO A 157 -7.42 20.77 -1.80
C PRO A 157 -8.23 19.98 -2.84
N VAL A 158 -8.22 18.67 -2.73
CA VAL A 158 -9.09 17.79 -3.52
C VAL A 158 -10.54 17.97 -3.05
N VAL A 159 -11.42 18.32 -3.98
CA VAL A 159 -12.87 18.45 -3.73
C VAL A 159 -13.68 17.32 -4.37
N LYS A 160 -13.06 16.57 -5.30
CA LYS A 160 -13.69 15.44 -5.97
C LYS A 160 -13.65 14.23 -5.04
N LYS A 161 -14.83 13.69 -4.72
CA LYS A 161 -14.90 12.40 -4.01
C LYS A 161 -14.48 11.28 -4.94
N ILE A 162 -13.74 10.32 -4.39
CA ILE A 162 -13.37 9.13 -5.15
C ILE A 162 -14.51 8.11 -5.08
N ASN A 163 -15.07 7.80 -6.24
CA ASN A 163 -15.87 6.59 -6.42
C ASN A 163 -14.94 5.41 -6.72
N SER A 164 -13.95 5.20 -5.83
CA SER A 164 -12.94 4.17 -6.04
C SER A 164 -13.51 2.79 -5.75
N ARG A 165 -13.18 1.81 -6.59
CA ARG A 165 -13.44 0.38 -6.34
C ARG A 165 -12.79 -0.14 -5.08
N TYR A 166 -11.78 0.58 -4.60
CA TYR A 166 -10.98 0.30 -3.42
C TYR A 166 -11.22 1.34 -2.31
N GLY A 167 -12.09 2.33 -2.56
CA GLY A 167 -12.43 3.38 -1.59
C GLY A 167 -13.35 2.88 -0.48
N GLY A 168 -13.45 3.66 0.60
CA GLY A 168 -14.35 3.36 1.71
C GLY A 168 -13.69 2.59 2.86
N GLY A 169 -12.36 2.64 2.99
CA GLY A 169 -11.66 2.14 4.18
C GLY A 169 -11.27 0.68 4.10
N GLN A 170 -10.37 0.34 3.19
CA GLN A 170 -9.75 -0.99 3.18
C GLN A 170 -9.06 -1.28 4.52
N SER A 171 -9.39 -2.42 5.12
CA SER A 171 -8.80 -2.91 6.38
C SER A 171 -7.87 -4.10 6.19
N LYS A 172 -7.79 -4.67 4.97
CA LYS A 172 -6.94 -5.82 4.63
C LYS A 172 -6.55 -5.82 3.15
N VAL A 173 -5.63 -6.70 2.78
CA VAL A 173 -5.28 -6.96 1.39
C VAL A 173 -6.50 -7.44 0.59
N THR A 174 -6.66 -6.90 -0.62
CA THR A 174 -7.74 -7.29 -1.55
C THR A 174 -7.18 -7.61 -2.92
N PRO A 175 -7.77 -8.58 -3.64
CA PRO A 175 -7.42 -8.86 -5.03
C PRO A 175 -7.84 -7.71 -5.95
N PRO A 176 -7.32 -7.65 -7.19
CA PRO A 176 -7.74 -6.66 -8.16
C PRO A 176 -9.22 -6.82 -8.51
N ASN A 177 -9.93 -5.71 -8.57
CA ASN A 177 -11.32 -5.67 -9.04
C ASN A 177 -11.31 -5.33 -10.55
N LEU A 178 -11.53 -6.33 -11.40
CA LEU A 178 -11.44 -6.21 -12.86
C LEU A 178 -12.72 -5.70 -13.53
N ARG A 179 -13.76 -5.37 -12.77
CA ARG A 179 -15.01 -4.82 -13.32
C ARG A 179 -14.81 -3.39 -13.84
N PHE A 180 -14.15 -3.24 -14.99
CA PHE A 180 -13.78 -1.95 -15.58
C PHE A 180 -14.94 -1.17 -16.24
N ARG A 181 -16.14 -1.78 -16.34
CA ARG A 181 -17.28 -1.15 -17.02
C ARG A 181 -18.54 -1.19 -16.15
N SER A 182 -18.53 -0.44 -15.06
CA SER A 182 -19.79 0.15 -14.63
C SER A 182 -19.98 1.48 -15.43
N GLU A 183 -21.19 1.81 -15.79
CA GLU A 183 -21.53 3.04 -16.55
C GLU A 183 -21.05 4.34 -15.87
N GLU A 184 -20.60 4.28 -14.62
CA GLU A 184 -20.07 5.37 -13.82
C GLU A 184 -18.60 5.71 -14.13
N ASP A 185 -17.81 4.77 -14.68
CA ASP A 185 -16.43 5.02 -15.11
C ASP A 185 -16.34 5.62 -16.53
N ALA A 186 -17.46 5.73 -17.23
CA ALA A 186 -17.58 6.19 -18.62
C ALA A 186 -18.02 7.65 -18.76
N ARG A 187 -18.10 8.42 -17.65
CA ARG A 187 -18.51 9.84 -17.66
C ARG A 187 -17.44 10.78 -17.12
#